data_d363db97473252fcea105763e489221b
#
_entry.id   d363db97473252fcea105763e489221b
#
_cell.length_a   1.000
_cell.length_b   1.000
_cell.length_c   1.000
_cell.angle_alpha   90.00
_cell.angle_beta   90.00
_cell.angle_gamma   90.00
#
_symmetry.space_group_name_H-M   'P 1'
#
loop_
_entity.id
_entity.type
_entity.pdbx_description
1 polymer ?
#
loop_
_entity_poly.entity_id
_entity_poly.type
_entity_poly.pdbx_seq_one_letter_code
_entity_poly.pdbx_strand_id
1 'polypeptide(L)'
;MGKQLDKNNLGYLGLDFQYKLAKIFVEDSKFFEDVAPIVDQNAFNDSLLRTFIGTLKDYYMRENVVPSYEMLNVILREKAKTTNELEESDALIKKLKFETSYEGYVFVKDVALKFFKQQNLIRVANKILDIAGKGDIDRYEECQRLLDDAAMAGQEDDFGYSIYDLQDKALANDYTVSIPTGIDKLDETLGGGLDKGKIGLLIAPAGFGKTSFTTAIDSYAATYKCDMNNNQGFKVLQIYFEDDDVDITRKHYSRLTQREARFMKRLDKAERDEIAELLNNHKDKELLSKNLRLKHFKTGTKSASDIEIYVKRLINSGFKPDMISIDYFECIAPEKGGYSTDTEWTREGVTMRKFENMAKDLDCAIWIPTQGTKDSMNSPEVVRMDQASGSAKKVHVAQLIISIARAIGDIDKSRAVVSILKNRSGKSGKIFNNVYFDNGTCTISCDEVQEFDDGLAWEDDVNKQKEAVKIKMLRNIVKASDDTPKAEKEVVEGNYIGRINTDILPSTEF
;
A
#
# COMPACT_ATOMS: atom_id res chain seq x y z
N MET A 1 -13.11 33.49 -37.10
CA MET A 1 -12.91 33.15 -35.68
C MET A 1 -14.15 32.43 -35.19
N GLY A 2 -14.10 31.10 -35.00
CA GLY A 2 -15.22 30.35 -34.45
C GLY A 2 -15.43 30.76 -32.99
N LYS A 3 -16.66 31.01 -32.57
CA LYS A 3 -16.99 31.21 -31.14
C LYS A 3 -16.59 29.95 -30.37
N GLN A 4 -15.75 30.11 -29.37
CA GLN A 4 -15.39 29.03 -28.44
C GLN A 4 -16.67 28.57 -27.74
N LEU A 5 -16.95 27.27 -27.75
CA LEU A 5 -18.09 26.68 -27.04
C LEU A 5 -18.00 26.99 -25.56
N ASP A 6 -19.05 27.59 -24.99
CA ASP A 6 -19.17 27.79 -23.56
C ASP A 6 -19.45 26.42 -22.87
N LYS A 7 -18.45 25.87 -22.23
CA LYS A 7 -18.53 24.59 -21.50
C LYS A 7 -18.87 24.77 -20.01
N ASN A 8 -19.23 25.97 -19.57
CA ASN A 8 -19.57 26.24 -18.17
C ASN A 8 -21.02 25.86 -17.82
N ASN A 9 -21.85 25.52 -18.82
CA ASN A 9 -23.20 25.02 -18.63
C ASN A 9 -23.47 23.82 -19.54
N LEU A 10 -24.53 23.04 -19.26
CA LEU A 10 -24.89 21.84 -20.03
C LEU A 10 -25.49 22.15 -21.43
N GLY A 11 -25.63 23.43 -21.79
CA GLY A 11 -26.23 23.84 -23.07
C GLY A 11 -25.47 23.34 -24.30
N TYR A 12 -24.15 23.17 -24.19
CA TYR A 12 -23.34 22.64 -25.29
C TYR A 12 -23.63 21.16 -25.61
N LEU A 13 -24.27 20.43 -24.68
CA LEU A 13 -24.68 19.03 -24.86
C LEU A 13 -26.12 18.90 -25.40
N GLY A 14 -26.85 20.02 -25.52
CA GLY A 14 -28.22 20.05 -26.02
C GLY A 14 -29.29 19.76 -24.97
N LEU A 15 -30.55 20.06 -25.33
CA LEU A 15 -31.68 19.88 -24.42
C LEU A 15 -32.05 18.42 -24.19
N ASP A 16 -31.89 17.55 -25.18
CA ASP A 16 -32.17 16.11 -25.03
C ASP A 16 -31.31 15.48 -23.95
N PHE A 17 -30.01 15.82 -23.91
CA PHE A 17 -29.12 15.42 -22.86
C PHE A 17 -29.60 15.88 -21.49
N GLN A 18 -30.05 17.13 -21.35
CA GLN A 18 -30.51 17.69 -20.09
C GLN A 18 -31.80 17.01 -19.59
N TYR A 19 -32.74 16.69 -20.50
CA TYR A 19 -33.94 15.91 -20.14
C TYR A 19 -33.58 14.49 -19.73
N LYS A 20 -32.70 13.81 -20.42
CA LYS A 20 -32.22 12.47 -20.02
C LYS A 20 -31.58 12.50 -18.65
N LEU A 21 -30.76 13.51 -18.38
CA LEU A 21 -30.10 13.65 -17.06
C LEU A 21 -31.14 13.93 -15.95
N ALA A 22 -32.12 14.81 -16.19
CA ALA A 22 -33.19 15.09 -15.25
C ALA A 22 -34.01 13.82 -14.92
N LYS A 23 -34.29 12.99 -15.93
CA LYS A 23 -34.95 11.69 -15.74
C LYS A 23 -34.09 10.75 -14.89
N ILE A 24 -32.80 10.65 -15.20
CA ILE A 24 -31.86 9.81 -14.45
C ILE A 24 -31.84 10.19 -12.97
N PHE A 25 -31.84 11.48 -12.65
CA PHE A 25 -31.81 11.95 -11.27
C PHE A 25 -33.04 11.51 -10.43
N VAL A 26 -34.17 11.26 -11.06
CA VAL A 26 -35.36 10.77 -10.35
C VAL A 26 -35.41 9.24 -10.30
N GLU A 27 -34.99 8.59 -11.39
CA GLU A 27 -35.16 7.12 -11.53
C GLU A 27 -33.96 6.32 -11.06
N ASP A 28 -32.78 6.96 -10.92
CA ASP A 28 -31.58 6.39 -10.32
C ASP A 28 -31.22 7.17 -9.06
N SER A 29 -31.86 6.84 -7.96
CA SER A 29 -31.68 7.52 -6.68
C SER A 29 -30.23 7.49 -6.24
N LYS A 30 -29.55 6.33 -6.39
CA LYS A 30 -28.15 6.18 -6.00
C LYS A 30 -27.23 7.16 -6.76
N PHE A 31 -27.39 7.25 -8.08
CA PHE A 31 -26.61 8.21 -8.85
C PHE A 31 -26.87 9.66 -8.44
N PHE A 32 -28.15 10.00 -8.16
CA PHE A 32 -28.47 11.36 -7.71
C PHE A 32 -27.89 11.65 -6.33
N GLU A 33 -27.98 10.73 -5.40
CA GLU A 33 -27.37 10.82 -4.06
C GLU A 33 -25.86 11.13 -4.14
N ASP A 34 -25.13 10.39 -4.98
CA ASP A 34 -23.68 10.57 -5.19
C ASP A 34 -23.33 11.96 -5.74
N VAL A 35 -24.17 12.53 -6.61
CA VAL A 35 -23.87 13.80 -7.29
C VAL A 35 -24.60 15.02 -6.70
N ALA A 36 -25.65 14.83 -5.90
CA ALA A 36 -26.45 15.92 -5.34
C ALA A 36 -25.67 17.03 -4.64
N PRO A 37 -24.56 16.73 -3.89
CA PRO A 37 -23.73 17.77 -3.28
C PRO A 37 -23.09 18.72 -4.30
N ILE A 38 -22.79 18.25 -5.49
CA ILE A 38 -22.08 19.00 -6.54
C ILE A 38 -22.97 19.48 -7.68
N VAL A 39 -24.21 18.99 -7.79
CA VAL A 39 -25.16 19.44 -8.82
C VAL A 39 -25.49 20.90 -8.59
N ASP A 40 -25.34 21.68 -9.66
CA ASP A 40 -25.82 23.07 -9.75
C ASP A 40 -26.96 23.17 -10.73
N GLN A 41 -28.15 23.59 -10.26
CA GLN A 41 -29.32 23.81 -11.11
C GLN A 41 -29.08 24.84 -12.20
N ASN A 42 -28.19 25.83 -11.98
CA ASN A 42 -27.87 26.87 -12.95
C ASN A 42 -27.09 26.35 -14.16
N ALA A 43 -26.56 25.13 -14.07
CA ALA A 43 -25.93 24.45 -15.20
C ALA A 43 -26.92 24.07 -16.32
N PHE A 44 -28.21 24.02 -16.03
CA PHE A 44 -29.25 23.72 -17.00
C PHE A 44 -29.71 24.99 -17.73
N ASN A 45 -29.91 24.90 -19.04
CA ASN A 45 -30.26 26.06 -19.87
C ASN A 45 -31.75 26.41 -19.82
N ASP A 46 -32.59 25.39 -19.71
CA ASP A 46 -34.03 25.53 -19.63
C ASP A 46 -34.44 25.98 -18.23
N SER A 47 -35.26 27.04 -18.14
CA SER A 47 -35.72 27.62 -16.85
C SER A 47 -36.59 26.64 -16.06
N LEU A 48 -37.40 25.85 -16.76
CA LEU A 48 -38.27 24.87 -16.14
C LEU A 48 -37.46 23.69 -15.57
N LEU A 49 -36.45 23.23 -16.31
CA LEU A 49 -35.50 22.24 -15.82
C LEU A 49 -34.71 22.74 -14.59
N ARG A 50 -34.29 24.03 -14.59
CA ARG A 50 -33.63 24.61 -13.39
C ARG A 50 -34.53 24.55 -12.18
N THR A 51 -35.79 24.94 -12.32
CA THR A 51 -36.78 24.88 -11.22
C THR A 51 -37.01 23.46 -10.78
N PHE A 52 -37.12 22.51 -11.69
CA PHE A 52 -37.29 21.09 -11.43
C PHE A 52 -36.09 20.53 -10.64
N ILE A 53 -34.86 20.71 -11.12
CA ILE A 53 -33.63 20.22 -10.49
C ILE A 53 -33.42 20.90 -9.15
N GLY A 54 -33.68 22.19 -9.00
CA GLY A 54 -33.64 22.91 -7.74
C GLY A 54 -34.61 22.30 -6.73
N THR A 55 -35.85 22.04 -7.14
CA THR A 55 -36.87 21.43 -6.27
C THR A 55 -36.49 20.00 -5.85
N LEU A 56 -35.98 19.20 -6.78
CA LEU A 56 -35.48 17.85 -6.51
C LEU A 56 -34.35 17.87 -5.47
N LYS A 57 -33.36 18.76 -5.68
CA LYS A 57 -32.22 18.91 -4.77
C LYS A 57 -32.64 19.42 -3.39
N ASP A 58 -33.47 20.45 -3.33
CA ASP A 58 -33.97 21.03 -2.07
C ASP A 58 -34.73 19.98 -1.23
N TYR A 59 -35.54 19.15 -1.88
CA TYR A 59 -36.26 18.07 -1.22
C TYR A 59 -35.26 17.02 -0.68
N TYR A 60 -34.33 16.55 -1.51
CA TYR A 60 -33.34 15.57 -1.11
C TYR A 60 -32.47 16.07 0.07
N MET A 61 -32.02 17.32 0.02
CA MET A 61 -31.19 17.90 1.10
C MET A 61 -31.94 18.03 2.43
N ARG A 62 -33.28 18.09 2.40
CA ARG A 62 -34.12 18.17 3.60
C ARG A 62 -34.52 16.80 4.13
N GLU A 63 -34.96 15.90 3.25
CA GLU A 63 -35.57 14.62 3.62
C GLU A 63 -34.60 13.42 3.49
N ASN A 64 -33.44 13.63 2.85
CA ASN A 64 -32.45 12.58 2.52
C ASN A 64 -33.03 11.40 1.72
N VAL A 65 -34.04 11.68 0.89
CA VAL A 65 -34.71 10.72 0.02
C VAL A 65 -34.99 11.39 -1.32
N VAL A 66 -34.76 10.70 -2.44
CA VAL A 66 -35.10 11.18 -3.77
C VAL A 66 -36.64 11.12 -3.95
N PRO A 67 -37.30 12.24 -4.25
CA PRO A 67 -38.77 12.24 -4.40
C PRO A 67 -39.21 11.59 -5.71
N SER A 68 -40.39 10.96 -5.69
CA SER A 68 -41.02 10.45 -6.91
C SER A 68 -41.52 11.57 -7.82
N TYR A 69 -41.81 11.25 -9.09
CA TYR A 69 -42.44 12.19 -10.01
C TYR A 69 -43.75 12.79 -9.49
N GLU A 70 -44.56 11.98 -8.79
CA GLU A 70 -45.79 12.41 -8.19
C GLU A 70 -45.56 13.43 -7.08
N MET A 71 -44.58 13.19 -6.22
CA MET A 71 -44.22 14.15 -5.17
C MET A 71 -43.65 15.45 -5.77
N LEU A 72 -42.75 15.34 -6.75
CA LEU A 72 -42.22 16.52 -7.45
C LEU A 72 -43.33 17.35 -8.12
N ASN A 73 -44.30 16.68 -8.71
CA ASN A 73 -45.44 17.37 -9.29
C ASN A 73 -46.25 18.17 -8.25
N VAL A 74 -46.52 17.56 -7.08
CA VAL A 74 -47.23 18.27 -5.98
C VAL A 74 -46.41 19.50 -5.55
N ILE A 75 -45.12 19.37 -5.34
CA ILE A 75 -44.28 20.48 -4.86
C ILE A 75 -44.18 21.60 -5.94
N LEU A 76 -44.05 21.24 -7.22
CA LEU A 76 -43.99 22.21 -8.29
C LEU A 76 -45.31 22.95 -8.46
N ARG A 77 -46.44 22.25 -8.30
CA ARG A 77 -47.78 22.88 -8.33
C ARG A 77 -47.98 23.86 -7.18
N GLU A 78 -47.48 23.52 -5.95
CA GLU A 78 -47.52 24.42 -4.81
C GLU A 78 -46.70 25.70 -5.04
N LYS A 79 -45.55 25.58 -5.73
CA LYS A 79 -44.67 26.71 -6.07
C LYS A 79 -45.16 27.55 -7.23
N ALA A 80 -46.07 27.04 -8.09
CA ALA A 80 -46.57 27.73 -9.27
C ALA A 80 -47.47 28.93 -8.89
N LYS A 81 -47.25 30.07 -9.53
CA LYS A 81 -48.00 31.31 -9.29
C LYS A 81 -49.07 31.57 -10.35
N THR A 82 -49.00 30.89 -11.48
CA THR A 82 -49.91 31.08 -12.61
C THR A 82 -50.40 29.74 -13.16
N THR A 83 -51.54 29.74 -13.83
CA THR A 83 -52.08 28.53 -14.49
C THR A 83 -51.14 28.03 -15.58
N ASN A 84 -50.43 28.90 -16.25
CA ASN A 84 -49.47 28.54 -17.28
C ASN A 84 -48.26 27.76 -16.68
N GLU A 85 -47.73 28.20 -15.55
CA GLU A 85 -46.66 27.49 -14.83
C GLU A 85 -47.09 26.08 -14.34
N LEU A 86 -48.37 25.92 -13.99
CA LEU A 86 -48.93 24.60 -13.64
C LEU A 86 -48.94 23.67 -14.87
N GLU A 87 -49.45 24.15 -15.99
CA GLU A 87 -49.52 23.37 -17.23
C GLU A 87 -48.11 22.98 -17.74
N GLU A 88 -47.18 23.91 -17.70
CA GLU A 88 -45.77 23.68 -18.09
C GLU A 88 -45.11 22.64 -17.19
N SER A 89 -45.34 22.67 -15.85
CA SER A 89 -44.80 21.71 -14.89
C SER A 89 -45.37 20.31 -15.15
N ASP A 90 -46.68 20.21 -15.39
CA ASP A 90 -47.33 18.92 -15.68
C ASP A 90 -46.82 18.35 -17.02
N ALA A 91 -46.63 19.20 -18.04
CA ALA A 91 -46.06 18.79 -19.30
C ALA A 91 -44.60 18.29 -19.17
N LEU A 92 -43.78 18.97 -18.34
CA LEU A 92 -42.41 18.54 -18.06
C LEU A 92 -42.38 17.16 -17.40
N ILE A 93 -43.16 16.97 -16.33
CA ILE A 93 -43.23 15.68 -15.63
C ILE A 93 -43.64 14.56 -16.58
N LYS A 94 -44.67 14.79 -17.40
CA LYS A 94 -45.12 13.84 -18.41
C LYS A 94 -44.02 13.52 -19.41
N LYS A 95 -43.31 14.54 -19.89
CA LYS A 95 -42.19 14.39 -20.83
C LYS A 95 -41.07 13.56 -20.23
N LEU A 96 -40.64 13.87 -19.01
CA LEU A 96 -39.56 13.13 -18.33
C LEU A 96 -39.96 11.67 -18.11
N LYS A 97 -41.19 11.42 -17.64
CA LYS A 97 -41.63 10.08 -17.25
C LYS A 97 -41.87 9.17 -18.45
N PHE A 98 -42.51 9.67 -19.52
CA PHE A 98 -43.03 8.83 -20.61
C PHE A 98 -42.38 9.05 -21.97
N GLU A 99 -41.84 10.24 -22.25
CA GLU A 99 -41.39 10.60 -23.60
C GLU A 99 -39.84 10.61 -23.71
N THR A 100 -39.13 10.71 -22.61
CA THR A 100 -37.66 10.75 -22.60
C THR A 100 -37.08 9.33 -22.65
N SER A 101 -36.24 9.07 -23.65
CA SER A 101 -35.60 7.78 -23.89
C SER A 101 -34.48 7.50 -22.86
N TYR A 102 -34.29 6.23 -22.53
CA TYR A 102 -33.15 5.73 -21.74
C TYR A 102 -31.88 5.44 -22.57
N GLU A 103 -31.95 5.68 -23.89
CA GLU A 103 -30.81 5.40 -24.76
C GLU A 103 -29.60 6.26 -24.36
N GLY A 104 -28.43 5.59 -24.22
CA GLY A 104 -27.21 6.27 -23.83
C GLY A 104 -27.07 6.61 -22.33
N TYR A 105 -27.90 6.04 -21.47
CA TYR A 105 -27.96 6.27 -20.03
C TYR A 105 -26.57 6.27 -19.34
N VAL A 106 -25.72 5.25 -19.59
CA VAL A 106 -24.37 5.17 -19.00
C VAL A 106 -23.49 6.34 -19.46
N PHE A 107 -23.57 6.68 -20.74
CA PHE A 107 -22.85 7.81 -21.30
C PHE A 107 -23.30 9.15 -20.69
N VAL A 108 -24.60 9.34 -20.51
CA VAL A 108 -25.15 10.58 -19.90
C VAL A 108 -24.65 10.73 -18.47
N LYS A 109 -24.67 9.66 -17.68
CA LYS A 109 -24.15 9.65 -16.30
C LYS A 109 -22.66 10.00 -16.25
N ASP A 110 -21.83 9.35 -17.05
CA ASP A 110 -20.37 9.59 -17.08
C ASP A 110 -20.03 11.03 -17.47
N VAL A 111 -20.69 11.56 -18.51
CA VAL A 111 -20.47 12.94 -18.96
C VAL A 111 -20.96 13.95 -17.92
N ALA A 112 -22.13 13.71 -17.32
CA ALA A 112 -22.67 14.59 -16.28
C ALA A 112 -21.79 14.60 -15.02
N LEU A 113 -21.31 13.44 -14.56
CA LEU A 113 -20.41 13.33 -13.42
C LEU A 113 -19.12 14.12 -13.67
N LYS A 114 -18.47 13.94 -14.82
CA LYS A 114 -17.27 14.70 -15.21
C LYS A 114 -17.51 16.19 -15.23
N PHE A 115 -18.65 16.61 -15.79
CA PHE A 115 -19.04 18.02 -15.82
C PHE A 115 -19.21 18.60 -14.42
N PHE A 116 -20.00 17.99 -13.56
CA PHE A 116 -20.25 18.50 -12.20
C PHE A 116 -18.98 18.48 -11.33
N LYS A 117 -18.13 17.46 -11.44
CA LYS A 117 -16.82 17.45 -10.78
C LYS A 117 -15.95 18.63 -11.22
N GLN A 118 -15.90 18.92 -12.52
CA GLN A 118 -15.15 20.06 -13.05
C GLN A 118 -15.72 21.39 -12.53
N GLN A 119 -17.05 21.58 -12.55
CA GLN A 119 -17.69 22.80 -12.06
C GLN A 119 -17.49 22.99 -10.55
N ASN A 120 -17.57 21.90 -9.77
CA ASN A 120 -17.29 21.95 -8.34
C ASN A 120 -15.85 22.37 -8.06
N LEU A 121 -14.88 21.82 -8.79
CA LEU A 121 -13.48 22.18 -8.67
C LEU A 121 -13.23 23.67 -9.00
N ILE A 122 -13.87 24.20 -10.06
CA ILE A 122 -13.80 25.62 -10.41
C ILE A 122 -14.38 26.49 -9.29
N ARG A 123 -15.54 26.11 -8.74
CA ARG A 123 -16.18 26.82 -7.63
C ARG A 123 -15.28 26.86 -6.39
N VAL A 124 -14.68 25.75 -6.05
CA VAL A 124 -13.76 25.64 -4.91
C VAL A 124 -12.48 26.43 -5.16
N ALA A 125 -11.90 26.37 -6.36
CA ALA A 125 -10.74 27.17 -6.72
C ALA A 125 -11.01 28.69 -6.57
N ASN A 126 -12.17 29.16 -7.03
CA ASN A 126 -12.58 30.57 -6.86
C ASN A 126 -12.74 30.95 -5.38
N LYS A 127 -13.28 30.05 -4.55
CA LYS A 127 -13.39 30.29 -3.10
C LYS A 127 -12.01 30.37 -2.44
N ILE A 128 -11.08 29.52 -2.85
CA ILE A 128 -9.70 29.54 -2.37
C ILE A 128 -8.99 30.83 -2.76
N LEU A 129 -9.19 31.28 -4.02
CA LEU A 129 -8.64 32.56 -4.50
C LEU A 129 -9.18 33.76 -3.70
N ASP A 130 -10.46 33.73 -3.33
CA ASP A 130 -11.06 34.78 -2.46
C ASP A 130 -10.45 34.77 -1.06
N ILE A 131 -10.26 33.62 -0.45
CA ILE A 131 -9.60 33.48 0.86
C ILE A 131 -8.14 33.99 0.78
N ALA A 132 -7.40 33.55 -0.22
CA ALA A 132 -6.01 33.94 -0.42
C ALA A 132 -5.88 35.46 -0.72
N GLY A 133 -6.80 36.01 -1.52
CA GLY A 133 -6.83 37.44 -1.86
C GLY A 133 -7.12 38.35 -0.67
N LYS A 134 -7.80 37.86 0.37
CA LYS A 134 -8.05 38.59 1.62
C LYS A 134 -6.86 38.54 2.60
N GLY A 135 -5.86 37.69 2.32
CA GLY A 135 -4.67 37.56 3.16
C GLY A 135 -4.93 36.95 4.55
N ASP A 136 -6.03 36.21 4.71
CA ASP A 136 -6.44 35.58 5.95
C ASP A 136 -5.69 34.24 6.13
N ILE A 137 -4.51 34.31 6.74
CA ILE A 137 -3.59 33.18 6.92
C ILE A 137 -4.21 32.08 7.80
N ASP A 138 -5.06 32.45 8.77
CA ASP A 138 -5.69 31.50 9.69
C ASP A 138 -6.69 30.55 8.97
N ARG A 139 -7.10 30.91 7.75
CA ARG A 139 -8.01 30.10 6.93
C ARG A 139 -7.31 29.24 5.87
N TYR A 140 -5.99 29.19 5.84
CA TYR A 140 -5.29 28.37 4.83
C TYR A 140 -5.52 26.87 5.02
N GLU A 141 -5.77 26.40 6.24
CA GLU A 141 -6.20 25.01 6.48
C GLU A 141 -7.60 24.70 5.89
N GLU A 142 -8.49 25.71 5.85
CA GLU A 142 -9.80 25.59 5.17
C GLU A 142 -9.60 25.36 3.66
N CYS A 143 -8.62 26.01 3.05
CA CYS A 143 -8.31 25.80 1.62
C CYS A 143 -7.92 24.37 1.31
N GLN A 144 -7.13 23.72 2.17
CA GLN A 144 -6.77 22.32 2.00
C GLN A 144 -8.00 21.42 2.09
N ARG A 145 -8.84 21.60 3.11
CA ARG A 145 -10.08 20.81 3.27
C ARG A 145 -11.01 20.97 2.07
N LEU A 146 -11.19 22.21 1.58
CA LEU A 146 -12.02 22.47 0.40
C LEU A 146 -11.52 21.74 -0.86
N LEU A 147 -10.20 21.63 -1.05
CA LEU A 147 -9.63 20.87 -2.16
C LEU A 147 -9.84 19.37 -1.99
N ASP A 148 -9.63 18.84 -0.78
CA ASP A 148 -9.82 17.44 -0.47
C ASP A 148 -11.30 17.03 -0.64
N ASP A 149 -12.24 17.84 -0.14
CA ASP A 149 -13.68 17.65 -0.33
C ASP A 149 -14.09 17.70 -1.81
N ALA A 150 -13.49 18.62 -2.58
CA ALA A 150 -13.78 18.71 -4.01
C ALA A 150 -13.25 17.53 -4.81
N ALA A 151 -12.12 16.96 -4.41
CA ALA A 151 -11.53 15.79 -5.02
C ALA A 151 -12.34 14.52 -4.74
N MET A 152 -12.94 14.42 -3.55
CA MET A 152 -13.78 13.29 -3.15
C MET A 152 -15.23 13.38 -3.66
N ALA A 153 -15.71 14.58 -3.99
CA ALA A 153 -17.08 14.78 -4.40
C ALA A 153 -17.49 13.94 -5.61
N GLY A 154 -18.61 13.24 -5.51
CA GLY A 154 -19.12 12.33 -6.54
C GLY A 154 -18.26 11.06 -6.72
N GLN A 155 -17.47 10.67 -5.71
CA GLN A 155 -17.01 9.29 -5.58
C GLN A 155 -18.13 8.49 -4.91
N GLU A 156 -18.29 7.23 -5.30
CA GLU A 156 -19.16 6.33 -4.55
C GLU A 156 -18.64 6.26 -3.12
N ASP A 157 -19.50 6.53 -2.14
CA ASP A 157 -19.17 6.29 -0.75
C ASP A 157 -18.99 4.79 -0.57
N ASP A 158 -17.76 4.39 -0.31
CA ASP A 158 -17.45 2.99 0.01
C ASP A 158 -17.85 2.73 1.47
N PHE A 159 -19.10 2.31 1.66
CA PHE A 159 -19.62 1.89 2.97
C PHE A 159 -19.11 0.51 3.40
N GLY A 160 -18.15 -0.05 2.66
CA GLY A 160 -17.68 -1.41 2.88
C GLY A 160 -18.56 -2.45 2.20
N TYR A 161 -18.34 -3.70 2.56
CA TYR A 161 -19.03 -4.85 1.97
C TYR A 161 -19.37 -5.88 3.04
N SER A 162 -20.40 -6.70 2.79
CA SER A 162 -20.69 -7.88 3.60
C SER A 162 -19.59 -8.92 3.40
N ILE A 163 -19.33 -9.73 4.43
CA ILE A 163 -18.34 -10.82 4.35
C ILE A 163 -18.62 -11.81 3.22
N TYR A 164 -19.85 -11.88 2.75
CA TYR A 164 -20.27 -12.77 1.65
C TYR A 164 -20.15 -12.13 0.26
N ASP A 165 -20.06 -10.80 0.15
CA ASP A 165 -20.00 -10.10 -1.15
C ASP A 165 -18.71 -10.42 -1.94
N LEU A 166 -17.65 -10.79 -1.25
CA LEU A 166 -16.36 -11.16 -1.84
C LEU A 166 -16.06 -12.66 -1.73
N GLN A 167 -17.06 -13.51 -1.40
CA GLN A 167 -16.83 -14.93 -1.16
C GLN A 167 -16.10 -15.62 -2.33
N ASP A 168 -16.62 -15.47 -3.54
CA ASP A 168 -16.03 -16.11 -4.73
C ASP A 168 -14.62 -15.63 -4.98
N LYS A 169 -14.36 -14.33 -4.79
CA LYS A 169 -13.06 -13.71 -4.94
C LYS A 169 -12.08 -14.16 -3.86
N ALA A 170 -12.55 -14.24 -2.61
CA ALA A 170 -11.72 -14.64 -1.47
C ALA A 170 -11.33 -16.13 -1.50
N LEU A 171 -12.14 -16.97 -2.16
CA LEU A 171 -11.89 -18.40 -2.32
C LEU A 171 -11.22 -18.74 -3.65
N ALA A 172 -11.02 -17.79 -4.55
CA ALA A 172 -10.31 -18.01 -5.79
C ALA A 172 -8.82 -18.28 -5.53
N ASN A 173 -8.28 -19.34 -6.15
CA ASN A 173 -6.89 -19.76 -5.97
C ASN A 173 -5.86 -18.77 -6.55
N ASP A 174 -6.29 -17.89 -7.46
CA ASP A 174 -5.47 -16.93 -8.19
C ASP A 174 -5.63 -15.47 -7.69
N TYR A 175 -6.35 -15.29 -6.59
CA TYR A 175 -6.61 -13.94 -6.05
C TYR A 175 -5.35 -13.20 -5.61
N THR A 176 -4.37 -13.93 -5.07
CA THR A 176 -3.12 -13.34 -4.60
C THR A 176 -1.95 -13.92 -5.39
N VAL A 177 -1.22 -13.05 -6.10
CA VAL A 177 0.01 -13.44 -6.80
C VAL A 177 1.19 -13.24 -5.86
N SER A 178 1.82 -14.35 -5.45
CA SER A 178 3.05 -14.35 -4.67
C SER A 178 4.26 -14.43 -5.58
N ILE A 179 5.28 -13.60 -5.30
CA ILE A 179 6.52 -13.57 -6.08
C ILE A 179 7.59 -14.29 -5.27
N PRO A 180 8.12 -15.42 -5.77
CA PRO A 180 9.07 -16.25 -5.04
C PRO A 180 10.44 -15.57 -4.92
N THR A 181 11.12 -15.88 -3.81
CA THR A 181 12.48 -15.41 -3.55
C THR A 181 13.56 -16.26 -4.23
N GLY A 182 13.20 -17.50 -4.59
CA GLY A 182 14.14 -18.51 -5.08
C GLY A 182 14.94 -19.21 -3.97
N ILE A 183 14.51 -19.03 -2.73
CA ILE A 183 15.00 -19.78 -1.58
C ILE A 183 13.91 -20.77 -1.20
N ASP A 184 14.01 -22.02 -1.71
CA ASP A 184 12.90 -22.98 -1.76
C ASP A 184 12.16 -23.15 -0.41
N LYS A 185 12.89 -23.33 0.68
CA LYS A 185 12.28 -23.50 2.01
C LYS A 185 11.66 -22.23 2.58
N LEU A 186 12.19 -21.07 2.22
CA LEU A 186 11.59 -19.79 2.57
C LEU A 186 10.27 -19.61 1.79
N ASP A 187 10.28 -19.85 0.49
CA ASP A 187 9.10 -19.72 -0.35
C ASP A 187 8.01 -20.72 0.03
N GLU A 188 8.35 -21.97 0.35
CA GLU A 188 7.43 -22.97 0.90
C GLU A 188 6.76 -22.47 2.20
N THR A 189 7.55 -21.90 3.11
CA THR A 189 7.05 -21.38 4.39
C THR A 189 6.17 -20.14 4.20
N LEU A 190 6.47 -19.31 3.20
CA LEU A 190 5.72 -18.10 2.86
C LEU A 190 4.47 -18.38 2.02
N GLY A 191 4.28 -19.62 1.54
CA GLY A 191 3.19 -19.97 0.65
C GLY A 191 3.38 -19.47 -0.79
N GLY A 192 4.65 -19.35 -1.24
CA GLY A 192 5.00 -18.97 -2.60
C GLY A 192 5.85 -17.70 -2.72
N GLY A 193 6.16 -17.03 -1.62
CA GLY A 193 7.01 -15.82 -1.60
C GLY A 193 6.32 -14.58 -1.04
N LEU A 194 6.66 -13.41 -1.56
CA LEU A 194 6.04 -12.13 -1.15
C LEU A 194 4.88 -11.78 -2.06
N ASP A 195 3.69 -11.60 -1.49
CA ASP A 195 2.50 -11.23 -2.25
C ASP A 195 2.61 -9.83 -2.84
N LYS A 196 2.02 -9.62 -4.00
CA LYS A 196 1.78 -8.29 -4.55
C LYS A 196 0.93 -7.45 -3.57
N GLY A 197 1.17 -6.15 -3.56
CA GLY A 197 0.54 -5.23 -2.61
C GLY A 197 1.15 -5.26 -1.20
N LYS A 198 2.23 -6.01 -0.98
CA LYS A 198 2.89 -6.14 0.33
C LYS A 198 4.35 -5.69 0.32
N ILE A 199 4.84 -5.35 1.53
CA ILE A 199 6.25 -5.01 1.76
C ILE A 199 6.94 -6.14 2.52
N GLY A 200 8.07 -6.59 1.99
CA GLY A 200 9.07 -7.41 2.65
C GLY A 200 10.25 -6.55 3.12
N LEU A 201 10.53 -6.58 4.41
CA LEU A 201 11.69 -5.92 5.01
C LEU A 201 12.76 -6.97 5.28
N LEU A 202 14.00 -6.69 4.85
CA LEU A 202 15.16 -7.50 5.18
C LEU A 202 16.04 -6.77 6.18
N ILE A 203 16.26 -7.35 7.35
CA ILE A 203 17.21 -6.82 8.35
C ILE A 203 18.52 -7.58 8.25
N ALA A 204 19.61 -6.87 7.95
CA ALA A 204 20.94 -7.46 7.91
C ALA A 204 22.01 -6.45 8.32
N PRO A 205 23.02 -6.85 9.10
CA PRO A 205 24.19 -6.02 9.39
C PRO A 205 24.94 -5.57 8.11
N ALA A 206 25.80 -4.56 8.25
CA ALA A 206 26.64 -4.14 7.15
C ALA A 206 27.59 -5.31 6.72
N GLY A 207 27.72 -5.51 5.42
CA GLY A 207 28.57 -6.59 4.85
C GLY A 207 27.94 -7.98 4.84
N PHE A 208 26.74 -8.19 5.42
CA PHE A 208 26.10 -9.51 5.50
C PHE A 208 25.28 -9.87 4.25
N GLY A 209 25.33 -9.05 3.21
CA GLY A 209 24.83 -9.42 1.89
C GLY A 209 23.45 -8.86 1.51
N LYS A 210 23.07 -7.67 2.01
CA LYS A 210 21.82 -6.99 1.60
C LYS A 210 21.68 -6.91 0.07
N THR A 211 22.66 -6.33 -0.60
CA THR A 211 22.68 -6.22 -2.05
C THR A 211 22.77 -7.57 -2.77
N SER A 212 23.49 -8.55 -2.18
CA SER A 212 23.55 -9.90 -2.74
C SER A 212 22.19 -10.61 -2.66
N PHE A 213 21.45 -10.39 -1.57
CA PHE A 213 20.08 -10.88 -1.42
C PHE A 213 19.15 -10.27 -2.47
N THR A 214 19.13 -8.93 -2.62
CA THR A 214 18.28 -8.27 -3.62
C THR A 214 18.64 -8.72 -5.03
N THR A 215 19.92 -8.80 -5.39
CA THR A 215 20.38 -9.32 -6.68
C THR A 215 19.90 -10.75 -6.92
N ALA A 216 19.92 -11.60 -5.89
CA ALA A 216 19.48 -12.99 -5.99
C ALA A 216 17.97 -13.10 -6.26
N ILE A 217 17.15 -12.46 -5.45
CA ILE A 217 15.69 -12.53 -5.59
C ILE A 217 15.21 -11.85 -6.88
N ASP A 218 15.82 -10.72 -7.26
CA ASP A 218 15.47 -9.97 -8.47
C ASP A 218 15.72 -10.77 -9.74
N SER A 219 16.91 -11.39 -9.83
CA SER A 219 17.23 -12.26 -10.96
C SER A 219 16.34 -13.50 -11.02
N TYR A 220 16.02 -14.08 -9.86
CA TYR A 220 15.15 -15.25 -9.79
C TYR A 220 13.73 -14.92 -10.23
N ALA A 221 13.13 -13.89 -9.63
CA ALA A 221 11.77 -13.47 -9.97
C ALA A 221 11.63 -13.10 -11.46
N ALA A 222 12.63 -12.41 -12.04
CA ALA A 222 12.62 -12.02 -13.45
C ALA A 222 12.61 -13.22 -14.42
N THR A 223 13.08 -14.38 -13.97
CA THR A 223 13.19 -15.60 -14.79
C THR A 223 12.23 -16.71 -14.37
N TYR A 224 11.54 -16.57 -13.24
CA TYR A 224 10.62 -17.57 -12.71
C TYR A 224 9.37 -17.70 -13.57
N LYS A 225 9.11 -18.89 -14.08
CA LYS A 225 7.99 -19.21 -14.97
C LYS A 225 6.89 -19.91 -14.19
N CYS A 226 5.70 -19.37 -14.23
CA CYS A 226 4.49 -19.98 -13.68
C CYS A 226 3.26 -19.52 -14.46
N ASP A 227 2.12 -20.17 -14.26
CA ASP A 227 0.88 -19.81 -14.94
C ASP A 227 0.42 -18.38 -14.64
N MET A 228 0.63 -17.89 -13.40
CA MET A 228 0.26 -16.56 -12.98
C MET A 228 1.00 -15.44 -13.74
N ASN A 229 2.17 -15.72 -14.30
CA ASN A 229 2.91 -14.78 -15.14
C ASN A 229 2.97 -15.20 -16.61
N ASN A 230 2.07 -16.09 -17.05
CA ASN A 230 2.00 -16.66 -18.40
C ASN A 230 3.35 -17.26 -18.84
N ASN A 231 4.10 -17.85 -17.93
CA ASN A 231 5.42 -18.41 -18.16
C ASN A 231 6.46 -17.43 -18.74
N GLN A 232 6.29 -16.11 -18.46
CA GLN A 232 7.13 -15.03 -19.00
C GLN A 232 8.09 -14.42 -17.97
N GLY A 233 8.10 -14.88 -16.72
CA GLY A 233 8.80 -14.25 -15.60
C GLY A 233 8.07 -12.99 -15.09
N PHE A 234 8.47 -12.50 -13.93
CA PHE A 234 7.93 -11.26 -13.36
C PHE A 234 8.75 -10.05 -13.80
N LYS A 235 8.11 -8.90 -13.99
CA LYS A 235 8.82 -7.64 -14.27
C LYS A 235 9.35 -7.08 -12.96
N VAL A 236 10.65 -6.90 -12.88
CA VAL A 236 11.37 -6.50 -11.67
C VAL A 236 12.08 -5.17 -11.91
N LEU A 237 11.93 -4.24 -10.98
CA LEU A 237 12.67 -2.99 -10.92
C LEU A 237 13.56 -2.99 -9.69
N GLN A 238 14.89 -3.03 -9.88
CA GLN A 238 15.84 -2.82 -8.81
C GLN A 238 16.27 -1.36 -8.75
N ILE A 239 16.03 -0.72 -7.61
CA ILE A 239 16.49 0.63 -7.30
C ILE A 239 17.63 0.52 -6.29
N TYR A 240 18.74 1.21 -6.54
CA TYR A 240 19.90 1.22 -5.67
C TYR A 240 20.52 2.62 -5.59
N PHE A 241 21.29 2.87 -4.51
CA PHE A 241 21.79 4.20 -4.17
C PHE A 241 23.29 4.24 -3.94
N GLU A 242 23.86 3.19 -3.37
CA GLU A 242 25.27 3.18 -2.92
C GLU A 242 26.22 2.72 -4.01
N ASP A 243 25.93 1.56 -4.58
CA ASP A 243 26.76 0.97 -5.65
C ASP A 243 26.51 1.70 -6.98
N ASP A 244 27.48 1.72 -7.87
CA ASP A 244 27.30 2.24 -9.23
C ASP A 244 26.65 1.20 -10.17
N ASP A 245 26.23 1.68 -11.35
CA ASP A 245 25.56 0.87 -12.37
C ASP A 245 26.40 -0.34 -12.80
N VAL A 246 27.71 -0.18 -12.86
CA VAL A 246 28.64 -1.23 -13.30
C VAL A 246 28.82 -2.29 -12.20
N ASP A 247 28.92 -1.88 -10.95
CA ASP A 247 29.11 -2.82 -9.85
C ASP A 247 27.84 -3.65 -9.59
N ILE A 248 26.64 -3.05 -9.68
CA ILE A 248 25.38 -3.81 -9.61
C ILE A 248 25.25 -4.77 -10.81
N THR A 249 25.58 -4.32 -12.02
CA THR A 249 25.57 -5.18 -13.21
C THR A 249 26.54 -6.36 -13.05
N ARG A 250 27.74 -6.15 -12.49
CA ARG A 250 28.70 -7.22 -12.19
C ARG A 250 28.15 -8.22 -11.19
N LYS A 251 27.39 -7.81 -10.19
CA LYS A 251 26.72 -8.71 -9.23
C LYS A 251 25.73 -9.62 -9.94
N HIS A 252 24.92 -9.09 -10.86
CA HIS A 252 24.03 -9.93 -11.68
C HIS A 252 24.82 -10.89 -12.58
N TYR A 253 25.86 -10.41 -13.25
CA TYR A 253 26.73 -11.28 -14.07
C TYR A 253 27.42 -12.37 -13.25
N SER A 254 27.86 -12.00 -12.03
CA SER A 254 28.45 -12.94 -11.08
C SER A 254 27.48 -14.09 -10.76
N ARG A 255 26.21 -13.76 -10.50
CA ARG A 255 25.17 -14.76 -10.27
C ARG A 255 24.94 -15.66 -11.48
N LEU A 256 24.89 -15.10 -12.68
CA LEU A 256 24.65 -15.85 -13.91
C LEU A 256 25.81 -16.76 -14.31
N THR A 257 27.03 -16.30 -14.13
CA THR A 257 28.25 -17.03 -14.52
C THR A 257 28.89 -17.85 -13.41
N GLN A 258 28.39 -17.68 -12.15
CA GLN A 258 28.99 -18.27 -10.94
C GLN A 258 30.46 -17.89 -10.73
N ARG A 259 30.88 -16.74 -11.28
CA ARG A 259 32.22 -16.17 -11.07
C ARG A 259 32.09 -14.96 -10.17
N GLU A 260 32.93 -14.85 -9.14
CA GLU A 260 32.83 -13.77 -8.16
C GLU A 260 33.01 -12.39 -8.79
N ALA A 261 32.15 -11.43 -8.42
CA ALA A 261 32.13 -10.06 -8.94
C ALA A 261 33.49 -9.33 -8.80
N ARG A 262 34.26 -9.65 -7.73
CA ARG A 262 35.58 -9.05 -7.49
C ARG A 262 36.57 -9.36 -8.60
N PHE A 263 36.51 -10.53 -9.20
CA PHE A 263 37.42 -10.94 -10.31
C PHE A 263 37.03 -10.23 -11.63
N MET A 264 35.77 -9.87 -11.80
CA MET A 264 35.32 -9.16 -13.01
C MET A 264 35.83 -7.71 -13.13
N LYS A 265 36.51 -7.20 -12.10
CA LYS A 265 37.09 -5.85 -12.14
C LYS A 265 38.41 -5.79 -12.92
N ARG A 266 39.11 -6.91 -13.13
CA ARG A 266 40.44 -6.99 -13.73
C ARG A 266 40.57 -8.21 -14.65
N LEU A 267 39.72 -8.28 -15.66
CA LEU A 267 39.73 -9.37 -16.65
C LEU A 267 40.72 -9.04 -17.78
N ASP A 268 41.45 -10.03 -18.22
CA ASP A 268 42.16 -9.95 -19.52
C ASP A 268 41.17 -10.09 -20.69
N LYS A 269 41.70 -10.04 -21.93
CA LYS A 269 40.83 -10.10 -23.11
C LYS A 269 40.13 -11.46 -23.26
N ALA A 270 40.85 -12.54 -23.01
CA ALA A 270 40.32 -13.90 -23.18
C ALA A 270 39.20 -14.19 -22.14
N GLU A 271 39.45 -13.78 -20.89
CA GLU A 271 38.45 -13.90 -19.80
C GLU A 271 37.19 -13.06 -20.09
N ARG A 272 37.35 -11.86 -20.66
CA ARG A 272 36.21 -11.03 -21.07
C ARG A 272 35.39 -11.67 -22.17
N ASP A 273 36.09 -12.20 -23.20
CA ASP A 273 35.44 -12.88 -24.33
C ASP A 273 34.68 -14.12 -23.85
N GLU A 274 35.26 -14.92 -22.95
CA GLU A 274 34.62 -16.09 -22.34
C GLU A 274 33.37 -15.72 -21.52
N ILE A 275 33.46 -14.72 -20.65
CA ILE A 275 32.32 -14.26 -19.85
C ILE A 275 31.23 -13.68 -20.75
N ALA A 276 31.60 -12.91 -21.78
CA ALA A 276 30.64 -12.38 -22.74
C ALA A 276 29.91 -13.50 -23.50
N GLU A 277 30.60 -14.57 -23.86
CA GLU A 277 30.03 -15.74 -24.49
C GLU A 277 29.06 -16.45 -23.56
N LEU A 278 29.43 -16.71 -22.29
CA LEU A 278 28.54 -17.30 -21.26
C LEU A 278 27.28 -16.48 -21.06
N LEU A 279 27.39 -15.15 -20.96
CA LEU A 279 26.24 -14.26 -20.80
C LEU A 279 25.35 -14.23 -22.06
N ASN A 280 25.98 -14.24 -23.25
CA ASN A 280 25.25 -14.21 -24.52
C ASN A 280 24.47 -15.49 -24.78
N ASN A 281 24.98 -16.62 -24.33
CA ASN A 281 24.38 -17.94 -24.48
C ASN A 281 23.57 -18.37 -23.25
N HIS A 282 23.45 -17.50 -22.23
CA HIS A 282 22.71 -17.85 -21.02
C HIS A 282 21.22 -18.09 -21.34
N LYS A 283 20.69 -19.21 -20.87
CA LYS A 283 19.30 -19.64 -21.11
C LYS A 283 18.23 -18.62 -20.77
N ASP A 284 18.48 -17.79 -19.75
CA ASP A 284 17.53 -16.80 -19.25
C ASP A 284 17.83 -15.36 -19.74
N LYS A 285 18.77 -15.19 -20.67
CA LYS A 285 19.17 -13.88 -21.19
C LYS A 285 18.00 -13.04 -21.69
N GLU A 286 17.11 -13.67 -22.45
CA GLU A 286 15.96 -12.98 -23.05
C GLU A 286 14.97 -12.50 -21.98
N LEU A 287 14.67 -13.35 -21.00
CA LEU A 287 13.79 -13.00 -19.88
C LEU A 287 14.39 -11.90 -19.03
N LEU A 288 15.67 -11.98 -18.65
CA LEU A 288 16.35 -10.96 -17.88
C LEU A 288 16.37 -9.62 -18.63
N SER A 289 16.68 -9.63 -19.93
CA SER A 289 16.69 -8.40 -20.74
C SER A 289 15.32 -7.72 -20.82
N LYS A 290 14.24 -8.52 -20.85
CA LYS A 290 12.87 -8.02 -20.91
C LYS A 290 12.35 -7.57 -19.54
N ASN A 291 12.63 -8.35 -18.48
CA ASN A 291 11.94 -8.27 -17.21
C ASN A 291 12.71 -7.54 -16.12
N LEU A 292 14.03 -7.47 -16.17
CA LEU A 292 14.83 -6.81 -15.13
C LEU A 292 15.25 -5.42 -15.57
N ARG A 293 14.92 -4.41 -14.75
CA ARG A 293 15.35 -3.02 -14.93
C ARG A 293 16.13 -2.58 -13.70
N LEU A 294 17.29 -1.96 -13.94
CA LEU A 294 18.18 -1.43 -12.92
C LEU A 294 18.12 0.09 -12.92
N LYS A 295 17.98 0.72 -11.75
CA LYS A 295 17.90 2.17 -11.62
C LYS A 295 18.72 2.69 -10.45
N HIS A 296 19.74 3.46 -10.75
CA HIS A 296 20.54 4.18 -9.78
C HIS A 296 19.94 5.54 -9.44
N PHE A 297 19.91 5.87 -8.16
CA PHE A 297 19.71 7.21 -7.64
C PHE A 297 20.84 7.56 -6.66
N LYS A 298 21.21 8.83 -6.57
CA LYS A 298 22.18 9.26 -5.56
C LYS A 298 21.57 9.22 -4.17
N THR A 299 22.33 8.73 -3.19
CA THR A 299 21.94 8.67 -1.79
C THR A 299 21.39 10.00 -1.28
N GLY A 300 20.27 9.96 -0.56
CA GLY A 300 19.64 11.13 0.05
C GLY A 300 19.00 12.11 -0.94
N THR A 301 18.81 11.76 -2.21
CA THR A 301 18.26 12.70 -3.22
C THR A 301 16.82 12.40 -3.61
N LYS A 302 16.31 11.20 -3.33
CA LYS A 302 14.97 10.76 -3.71
C LYS A 302 14.20 10.28 -2.51
N SER A 303 13.01 10.87 -2.31
CA SER A 303 12.03 10.43 -1.32
C SER A 303 11.15 9.29 -1.88
N ALA A 304 10.33 8.65 -1.04
CA ALA A 304 9.38 7.65 -1.51
C ALA A 304 8.40 8.22 -2.55
N SER A 305 7.97 9.47 -2.38
CA SER A 305 7.14 10.17 -3.38
C SER A 305 7.85 10.38 -4.72
N ASP A 306 9.14 10.74 -4.69
CA ASP A 306 9.94 10.89 -5.93
C ASP A 306 10.10 9.54 -6.65
N ILE A 307 10.28 8.46 -5.88
CA ILE A 307 10.37 7.09 -6.41
C ILE A 307 9.03 6.68 -7.03
N GLU A 308 7.91 6.95 -6.36
CA GLU A 308 6.58 6.67 -6.88
C GLU A 308 6.32 7.38 -8.22
N ILE A 309 6.67 8.66 -8.31
CA ILE A 309 6.57 9.42 -9.57
C ILE A 309 7.42 8.77 -10.67
N TYR A 310 8.64 8.32 -10.35
CA TYR A 310 9.48 7.63 -11.31
C TYR A 310 8.84 6.32 -11.78
N VAL A 311 8.32 5.51 -10.87
CA VAL A 311 7.66 4.23 -11.19
C VAL A 311 6.42 4.47 -12.06
N LYS A 312 5.59 5.46 -11.75
CA LYS A 312 4.44 5.84 -12.59
C LYS A 312 4.85 6.23 -14.01
N ARG A 313 5.95 6.97 -14.17
CA ARG A 313 6.51 7.29 -15.51
C ARG A 313 7.00 6.04 -16.24
N LEU A 314 7.65 5.12 -15.52
CA LEU A 314 8.11 3.85 -16.07
C LEU A 314 6.92 2.99 -16.56
N ILE A 315 5.83 2.95 -15.78
CA ILE A 315 4.58 2.28 -16.18
C ILE A 315 4.01 2.90 -17.46
N ASN A 316 3.98 4.22 -17.54
CA ASN A 316 3.50 4.93 -18.74
C ASN A 316 4.38 4.66 -19.98
N SER A 317 5.65 4.29 -19.80
CA SER A 317 6.54 3.86 -20.90
C SER A 317 6.36 2.39 -21.29
N GLY A 318 5.42 1.66 -20.66
CA GLY A 318 5.10 0.26 -20.98
C GLY A 318 5.73 -0.79 -20.06
N PHE A 319 6.46 -0.38 -19.01
CA PHE A 319 7.05 -1.30 -18.05
C PHE A 319 6.38 -1.15 -16.67
N LYS A 320 5.34 -1.97 -16.41
CA LYS A 320 4.70 -2.07 -15.08
C LYS A 320 5.44 -3.13 -14.27
N PRO A 321 6.17 -2.78 -13.20
CA PRO A 321 6.84 -3.76 -12.35
C PRO A 321 5.84 -4.58 -11.53
N ASP A 322 6.09 -5.88 -11.43
CA ASP A 322 5.42 -6.79 -10.49
C ASP A 322 6.11 -6.78 -9.12
N MET A 323 7.44 -6.56 -9.13
CA MET A 323 8.26 -6.45 -7.94
C MET A 323 9.22 -5.27 -8.05
N ILE A 324 9.41 -4.58 -6.93
CA ILE A 324 10.40 -3.48 -6.78
C ILE A 324 11.30 -3.83 -5.60
N SER A 325 12.61 -3.84 -5.80
CA SER A 325 13.59 -3.88 -4.71
C SER A 325 14.27 -2.51 -4.55
N ILE A 326 14.49 -2.08 -3.31
CA ILE A 326 15.05 -0.76 -2.99
C ILE A 326 16.23 -0.94 -2.05
N ASP A 327 17.45 -0.89 -2.56
CA ASP A 327 18.67 -1.16 -1.82
C ASP A 327 19.40 0.15 -1.48
N TYR A 328 19.34 0.64 -0.24
CA TYR A 328 18.59 0.19 0.94
C TYR A 328 17.89 1.36 1.63
N PHE A 329 17.08 1.10 2.64
CA PHE A 329 16.14 2.06 3.24
C PHE A 329 16.79 3.38 3.68
N GLU A 330 17.93 3.33 4.35
CA GLU A 330 18.60 4.48 4.95
C GLU A 330 19.18 5.45 3.91
N CYS A 331 19.25 5.05 2.63
CA CYS A 331 19.66 5.91 1.52
C CYS A 331 18.54 6.78 0.95
N ILE A 332 17.29 6.56 1.37
CA ILE A 332 16.12 7.27 0.88
C ILE A 332 16.04 8.65 1.54
N ALA A 333 15.78 9.70 0.77
CA ALA A 333 15.59 11.03 1.30
C ALA A 333 14.27 11.11 2.11
N PRO A 334 14.21 11.91 3.18
CA PRO A 334 12.97 12.18 3.88
C PRO A 334 11.96 12.90 2.96
N GLU A 335 10.67 12.74 3.25
CA GLU A 335 9.61 13.45 2.54
C GLU A 335 9.71 14.96 2.75
N LYS A 336 9.43 15.72 1.68
CA LYS A 336 9.37 17.18 1.74
C LYS A 336 8.08 17.61 2.43
N GLY A 337 8.14 18.65 3.26
CA GLY A 337 6.97 19.25 3.91
C GLY A 337 6.63 18.69 5.30
N GLY A 338 7.46 17.82 5.88
CA GLY A 338 7.36 17.44 7.29
C GLY A 338 7.69 18.64 8.21
N TYR A 339 7.03 18.76 9.36
CA TYR A 339 7.32 19.78 10.35
C TYR A 339 8.77 19.67 10.81
N SER A 340 9.43 20.80 11.06
CA SER A 340 10.83 20.85 11.53
C SER A 340 11.04 20.15 12.88
N THR A 341 9.95 19.85 13.60
CA THR A 341 9.91 19.13 14.87
C THR A 341 9.78 17.60 14.72
N ASP A 342 9.59 17.09 13.49
CA ASP A 342 9.49 15.66 13.27
C ASP A 342 10.81 14.97 13.57
N THR A 343 10.77 14.02 14.52
CA THR A 343 11.92 13.18 14.81
C THR A 343 12.21 12.26 13.61
N GLU A 344 13.46 11.85 13.44
CA GLU A 344 13.87 10.86 12.43
C GLU A 344 12.97 9.63 12.44
N TRP A 345 12.56 9.17 13.62
CA TRP A 345 11.66 8.06 13.85
C TRP A 345 10.26 8.24 13.21
N THR A 346 9.74 9.46 13.23
CA THR A 346 8.44 9.77 12.61
C THR A 346 8.57 9.77 11.09
N ARG A 347 9.66 10.33 10.56
CA ARG A 347 9.94 10.41 9.12
C ARG A 347 10.07 9.03 8.47
N GLU A 348 10.80 8.10 9.10
CA GLU A 348 10.92 6.72 8.61
C GLU A 348 9.58 5.99 8.54
N GLY A 349 8.73 6.15 9.56
CA GLY A 349 7.38 5.59 9.56
C GLY A 349 6.50 6.14 8.44
N VAL A 350 6.61 7.44 8.12
CA VAL A 350 5.90 8.06 6.98
C VAL A 350 6.40 7.50 5.65
N THR A 351 7.71 7.41 5.48
CA THR A 351 8.33 6.84 4.27
C THR A 351 7.87 5.40 4.02
N MET A 352 7.85 4.55 5.06
CA MET A 352 7.39 3.17 4.94
C MET A 352 5.90 3.06 4.59
N ARG A 353 5.03 3.91 5.17
CA ARG A 353 3.60 3.94 4.81
C ARG A 353 3.37 4.36 3.37
N LYS A 354 4.19 5.27 2.83
CA LYS A 354 4.12 5.63 1.41
C LYS A 354 4.46 4.46 0.51
N PHE A 355 5.49 3.67 0.86
CA PHE A 355 5.80 2.45 0.13
C PHE A 355 4.68 1.40 0.27
N GLU A 356 4.05 1.29 1.45
CA GLU A 356 2.89 0.40 1.63
C GLU A 356 1.72 0.79 0.70
N ASN A 357 1.39 2.08 0.62
CA ASN A 357 0.36 2.57 -0.29
C ASN A 357 0.77 2.34 -1.75
N MET A 358 2.03 2.66 -2.11
CA MET A 358 2.56 2.42 -3.46
C MET A 358 2.47 0.94 -3.84
N ALA A 359 2.80 0.01 -2.94
CA ALA A 359 2.68 -1.43 -3.20
C ALA A 359 1.23 -1.82 -3.53
N LYS A 360 0.26 -1.32 -2.76
CA LYS A 360 -1.18 -1.58 -2.95
C LYS A 360 -1.70 -0.93 -4.24
N ASP A 361 -1.40 0.36 -4.44
CA ASP A 361 -1.92 1.15 -5.57
C ASP A 361 -1.39 0.65 -6.92
N LEU A 362 -0.14 0.20 -6.96
CA LEU A 362 0.50 -0.32 -8.16
C LEU A 362 0.35 -1.83 -8.34
N ASP A 363 -0.19 -2.53 -7.33
CA ASP A 363 -0.28 -3.99 -7.28
C ASP A 363 1.08 -4.64 -7.54
N CYS A 364 2.08 -4.30 -6.72
CA CYS A 364 3.43 -4.83 -6.81
C CYS A 364 3.97 -5.22 -5.44
N ALA A 365 4.87 -6.21 -5.39
CA ALA A 365 5.63 -6.55 -4.19
C ALA A 365 6.82 -5.58 -4.02
N ILE A 366 7.10 -5.14 -2.80
CA ILE A 366 8.25 -4.26 -2.55
C ILE A 366 9.18 -4.89 -1.51
N TRP A 367 10.42 -5.14 -1.88
CA TRP A 367 11.48 -5.56 -0.96
C TRP A 367 12.37 -4.38 -0.59
N ILE A 368 12.59 -4.19 0.72
CA ILE A 368 13.43 -3.10 1.24
C ILE A 368 14.40 -3.65 2.27
N PRO A 369 15.68 -3.83 1.95
CA PRO A 369 16.71 -4.04 2.95
C PRO A 369 16.87 -2.84 3.89
N THR A 370 17.15 -3.11 5.15
CA THR A 370 17.50 -2.12 6.17
C THR A 370 18.71 -2.58 6.95
N GLN A 371 19.52 -1.66 7.41
CA GLN A 371 20.71 -1.99 8.17
C GLN A 371 20.36 -2.42 9.59
N GLY A 372 21.02 -3.46 10.07
CA GLY A 372 21.00 -3.81 11.49
C GLY A 372 21.86 -2.86 12.33
N THR A 373 21.55 -2.72 13.61
CA THR A 373 22.37 -1.96 14.57
C THR A 373 23.73 -2.61 14.79
N LYS A 374 24.65 -1.93 15.46
CA LYS A 374 25.95 -2.52 15.82
C LYS A 374 25.83 -3.81 16.63
N ASP A 375 24.81 -3.89 17.49
CA ASP A 375 24.57 -5.08 18.31
C ASP A 375 24.17 -6.30 17.47
N SER A 376 23.54 -6.07 16.31
CA SER A 376 23.18 -7.14 15.38
C SER A 376 24.39 -7.85 14.76
N MET A 377 25.56 -7.19 14.69
CA MET A 377 26.80 -7.81 14.20
C MET A 377 27.31 -8.89 15.13
N ASN A 378 26.94 -8.83 16.43
CA ASN A 378 27.32 -9.79 17.43
C ASN A 378 26.26 -10.88 17.65
N SER A 379 25.21 -10.91 16.85
CA SER A 379 24.12 -11.88 16.91
C SER A 379 24.33 -12.96 15.83
N PRO A 380 25.03 -14.06 16.11
CA PRO A 380 25.38 -15.05 15.08
C PRO A 380 24.20 -15.91 14.65
N GLU A 381 23.18 -16.04 15.49
CA GLU A 381 22.03 -16.93 15.26
C GLU A 381 20.84 -16.21 14.66
N VAL A 382 20.38 -15.12 15.28
CA VAL A 382 19.21 -14.37 14.83
C VAL A 382 19.41 -12.87 15.04
N VAL A 383 19.21 -12.08 14.00
CA VAL A 383 19.09 -10.62 14.12
C VAL A 383 17.62 -10.30 14.39
N ARG A 384 17.33 -9.70 15.55
CA ARG A 384 15.96 -9.43 16.02
C ARG A 384 15.39 -8.13 15.45
N MET A 385 14.06 -7.98 15.56
CA MET A 385 13.35 -6.77 15.07
C MET A 385 13.80 -5.48 15.76
N ASP A 386 14.16 -5.53 17.05
CA ASP A 386 14.65 -4.40 17.82
C ASP A 386 16.08 -3.99 17.43
N GLN A 387 16.79 -4.85 16.71
CA GLN A 387 18.12 -4.61 16.15
C GLN A 387 18.09 -4.01 14.73
N ALA A 388 16.94 -3.66 14.19
CA ALA A 388 16.86 -2.87 12.98
C ALA A 388 17.33 -1.42 13.26
N SER A 389 18.22 -0.88 12.42
CA SER A 389 18.67 0.51 12.55
C SER A 389 17.50 1.49 12.40
N GLY A 390 17.50 2.59 13.14
CA GLY A 390 16.47 3.62 13.08
C GLY A 390 15.20 3.26 13.85
N SER A 391 14.04 3.50 13.26
CA SER A 391 12.75 3.47 13.95
C SER A 391 12.07 2.10 13.99
N ALA A 392 11.57 1.70 15.16
CA ALA A 392 10.63 0.59 15.30
C ALA A 392 9.37 0.76 14.41
N LYS A 393 9.01 1.99 14.02
CA LYS A 393 7.83 2.25 13.18
C LYS A 393 7.95 1.63 11.78
N LYS A 394 9.15 1.54 11.19
CA LYS A 394 9.33 0.86 9.89
C LYS A 394 9.03 -0.64 9.97
N VAL A 395 9.42 -1.26 11.09
CA VAL A 395 9.15 -2.67 11.39
C VAL A 395 7.64 -2.94 11.55
N HIS A 396 6.88 -1.98 12.11
CA HIS A 396 5.44 -2.13 12.29
C HIS A 396 4.67 -2.12 10.97
N VAL A 397 5.11 -1.36 9.97
CA VAL A 397 4.42 -1.23 8.68
C VAL A 397 4.59 -2.48 7.82
N ALA A 398 5.80 -3.04 7.73
CA ALA A 398 6.08 -4.21 6.90
C ALA A 398 5.19 -5.41 7.23
N GLN A 399 4.72 -6.12 6.20
CA GLN A 399 3.89 -7.32 6.34
C GLN A 399 4.73 -8.58 6.54
N LEU A 400 5.90 -8.63 5.92
CA LEU A 400 6.89 -9.67 6.06
C LEU A 400 8.22 -9.06 6.54
N ILE A 401 8.87 -9.67 7.52
CA ILE A 401 10.21 -9.28 7.99
C ILE A 401 11.05 -10.54 8.08
N ILE A 402 12.15 -10.52 7.35
CA ILE A 402 13.18 -11.55 7.47
C ILE A 402 14.49 -10.93 7.95
N SER A 403 15.34 -11.73 8.56
CA SER A 403 16.68 -11.29 8.93
C SER A 403 17.75 -12.27 8.45
N ILE A 404 18.94 -11.74 8.23
CA ILE A 404 20.13 -12.51 7.91
C ILE A 404 21.15 -12.29 9.02
N ALA A 405 21.57 -13.38 9.65
CA ALA A 405 22.64 -13.42 10.64
C ALA A 405 23.80 -14.28 10.14
N ARG A 406 25.02 -13.96 10.57
CA ARG A 406 26.23 -14.74 10.26
C ARG A 406 27.23 -14.64 11.41
N ALA A 407 27.85 -15.74 11.78
CA ALA A 407 29.07 -15.70 12.59
C ALA A 407 30.26 -15.27 11.71
N ILE A 408 31.30 -14.71 12.33
CA ILE A 408 32.50 -14.23 11.60
C ILE A 408 33.13 -15.34 10.75
N GLY A 409 33.19 -16.57 11.25
CA GLY A 409 33.74 -17.75 10.54
C GLY A 409 32.77 -18.33 9.48
N ASP A 410 31.53 -17.91 9.43
CA ASP A 410 30.53 -18.43 8.48
C ASP A 410 30.53 -17.67 7.16
N ILE A 411 31.05 -16.43 7.15
CA ILE A 411 31.17 -15.62 5.94
C ILE A 411 32.09 -16.33 4.93
N ASP A 412 33.24 -16.81 5.39
CA ASP A 412 34.22 -17.52 4.55
C ASP A 412 33.71 -18.89 4.08
N LYS A 413 32.74 -19.47 4.80
CA LYS A 413 32.12 -20.76 4.48
C LYS A 413 30.81 -20.61 3.69
N SER A 414 30.47 -19.39 3.26
CA SER A 414 29.21 -19.09 2.59
C SER A 414 27.97 -19.59 3.36
N ARG A 415 27.98 -19.52 4.68
CA ARG A 415 26.87 -19.89 5.54
C ARG A 415 26.15 -18.65 6.08
N ALA A 416 24.83 -18.79 6.26
CA ALA A 416 24.02 -17.79 6.92
C ALA A 416 22.87 -18.45 7.69
N VAL A 417 22.30 -17.71 8.63
CA VAL A 417 21.03 -18.00 9.28
C VAL A 417 20.00 -17.01 8.73
N VAL A 418 18.91 -17.50 8.20
CA VAL A 418 17.77 -16.68 7.76
C VAL A 418 16.61 -16.93 8.69
N SER A 419 15.96 -15.87 9.17
CA SER A 419 14.85 -15.99 10.12
C SER A 419 13.64 -15.19 9.66
N ILE A 420 12.45 -15.77 9.80
CA ILE A 420 11.18 -15.07 9.58
C ILE A 420 10.74 -14.45 10.90
N LEU A 421 10.99 -13.16 11.08
CA LEU A 421 10.68 -12.44 12.31
C LEU A 421 9.20 -12.03 12.40
N LYS A 422 8.60 -11.76 11.26
CA LYS A 422 7.19 -11.36 11.15
C LYS A 422 6.62 -11.83 9.82
N ASN A 423 5.44 -12.43 9.86
CA ASN A 423 4.66 -12.78 8.68
C ASN A 423 3.17 -12.59 8.98
N ARG A 424 2.53 -11.56 8.38
CA ARG A 424 1.10 -11.31 8.58
C ARG A 424 0.20 -12.29 7.84
N SER A 425 0.73 -13.02 6.87
CA SER A 425 -0.02 -13.97 6.04
C SER A 425 0.13 -15.42 6.48
N GLY A 426 1.01 -15.69 7.47
CA GLY A 426 1.32 -17.06 7.89
C GLY A 426 2.15 -17.12 9.16
N LYS A 427 2.86 -18.24 9.34
CA LYS A 427 3.69 -18.47 10.52
C LYS A 427 4.89 -17.55 10.55
N SER A 428 5.21 -17.01 11.73
CA SER A 428 6.44 -16.27 12.07
C SER A 428 7.26 -17.05 13.07
N GLY A 429 8.52 -16.64 13.30
CA GLY A 429 9.44 -17.29 14.25
C GLY A 429 10.22 -18.47 13.68
N LYS A 430 10.10 -18.79 12.38
CA LYS A 430 10.92 -19.84 11.76
C LYS A 430 12.35 -19.38 11.52
N ILE A 431 13.31 -20.29 11.79
CA ILE A 431 14.75 -20.07 11.65
C ILE A 431 15.32 -21.15 10.73
N PHE A 432 16.07 -20.73 9.73
CA PHE A 432 16.78 -21.59 8.77
C PHE A 432 18.28 -21.50 9.08
N ASN A 433 18.83 -22.49 9.75
CA ASN A 433 20.19 -22.45 10.31
C ASN A 433 21.33 -22.80 9.34
N ASN A 434 21.04 -23.36 8.19
CA ASN A 434 22.08 -23.83 7.27
C ASN A 434 21.82 -23.33 5.85
N VAL A 435 21.62 -22.00 5.72
CA VAL A 435 21.44 -21.39 4.43
C VAL A 435 22.81 -21.20 3.77
N TYR A 436 22.97 -21.74 2.56
CA TYR A 436 24.10 -21.39 1.72
C TYR A 436 23.90 -19.97 1.21
N PHE A 437 24.84 -19.09 1.50
CA PHE A 437 24.79 -17.71 1.06
C PHE A 437 26.18 -17.19 0.69
N ASP A 438 26.45 -17.20 -0.59
CA ASP A 438 27.68 -16.66 -1.13
C ASP A 438 27.48 -15.22 -1.63
N ASN A 439 28.14 -14.26 -0.98
CA ASN A 439 28.12 -12.87 -1.38
C ASN A 439 28.89 -12.62 -2.67
N GLY A 440 29.90 -13.44 -2.97
CA GLY A 440 30.75 -13.30 -4.13
C GLY A 440 30.00 -13.56 -5.43
N THR A 441 29.15 -14.57 -5.45
CA THR A 441 28.32 -14.97 -6.60
C THR A 441 26.86 -14.58 -6.44
N CYS A 442 26.48 -13.89 -5.38
CA CYS A 442 25.09 -13.54 -5.06
C CYS A 442 24.16 -14.77 -5.10
N THR A 443 24.63 -15.92 -4.61
CA THR A 443 23.88 -17.16 -4.63
C THR A 443 23.38 -17.46 -3.22
N ILE A 444 22.08 -17.77 -3.14
CA ILE A 444 21.41 -18.14 -1.88
C ILE A 444 20.59 -19.39 -2.17
N SER A 445 20.75 -20.43 -1.33
CA SER A 445 19.90 -21.61 -1.35
C SER A 445 19.71 -22.17 0.06
N CYS A 446 18.60 -22.86 0.26
CA CYS A 446 18.27 -23.55 1.48
C CYS A 446 17.62 -24.89 1.13
N ASP A 447 18.46 -25.91 0.90
CA ASP A 447 18.01 -27.20 0.40
C ASP A 447 17.62 -28.16 1.53
N GLU A 448 18.22 -28.00 2.73
CA GLU A 448 17.97 -28.84 3.88
C GLU A 448 17.39 -28.04 5.05
N VAL A 449 16.21 -28.43 5.48
CA VAL A 449 15.66 -28.09 6.77
C VAL A 449 16.23 -29.08 7.77
N GLN A 450 17.24 -28.70 8.54
CA GLN A 450 17.31 -29.28 9.87
C GLN A 450 16.15 -28.67 10.64
N GLU A 451 15.07 -29.43 10.78
CA GLU A 451 14.01 -29.12 11.73
C GLU A 451 14.63 -29.13 13.12
N PHE A 452 15.16 -28.00 13.53
CA PHE A 452 15.17 -27.69 14.94
C PHE A 452 13.73 -27.33 15.29
N ASP A 453 13.24 -27.97 16.34
CA ASP A 453 11.94 -27.69 16.92
C ASP A 453 11.90 -26.20 17.28
N ASP A 454 11.24 -25.42 16.44
CA ASP A 454 11.39 -23.98 16.27
C ASP A 454 10.81 -23.17 17.43
N GLY A 455 10.18 -23.86 18.37
CA GLY A 455 9.57 -23.28 19.55
C GLY A 455 10.58 -22.86 20.63
N LEU A 456 11.73 -23.55 20.77
CA LEU A 456 12.51 -23.48 21.99
C LEU A 456 13.27 -22.16 22.20
N ALA A 457 13.91 -21.58 21.21
CA ALA A 457 14.66 -20.32 21.40
C ALA A 457 13.77 -19.09 21.59
N TRP A 458 12.63 -19.05 20.90
CA TRP A 458 11.68 -17.96 21.00
C TRP A 458 10.71 -18.14 22.18
N GLU A 459 10.30 -19.38 22.46
CA GLU A 459 9.52 -19.72 23.66
C GLU A 459 10.32 -19.50 24.94
N ASP A 460 11.61 -19.80 24.96
CA ASP A 460 12.49 -19.53 26.11
C ASP A 460 12.61 -18.03 26.41
N ASP A 461 12.73 -17.17 25.41
CA ASP A 461 12.77 -15.71 25.63
C ASP A 461 11.39 -15.15 26.00
N VAL A 462 10.31 -15.64 25.40
CA VAL A 462 8.93 -15.27 25.78
C VAL A 462 8.60 -15.81 27.17
N ASN A 463 9.01 -17.01 27.50
CA ASN A 463 8.83 -17.58 28.81
C ASN A 463 9.69 -16.86 29.87
N LYS A 464 10.94 -16.50 29.58
CA LYS A 464 11.79 -15.64 30.44
C LYS A 464 11.18 -14.26 30.65
N GLN A 465 10.59 -13.64 29.60
CA GLN A 465 9.88 -12.38 29.75
C GLN A 465 8.59 -12.52 30.56
N LYS A 466 7.80 -13.58 30.35
CA LYS A 466 6.61 -13.88 31.17
C LYS A 466 7.01 -14.13 32.62
N GLU A 467 8.08 -14.85 32.87
CA GLU A 467 8.61 -15.12 34.19
C GLU A 467 9.16 -13.86 34.87
N ALA A 468 9.88 -13.00 34.12
CA ALA A 468 10.33 -11.69 34.60
C ALA A 468 9.18 -10.75 34.97
N VAL A 469 8.11 -10.73 34.16
CA VAL A 469 6.90 -9.98 34.46
C VAL A 469 6.19 -10.56 35.69
N LYS A 470 6.09 -11.89 35.80
CA LYS A 470 5.50 -12.57 36.95
C LYS A 470 6.28 -12.30 38.24
N ILE A 471 7.63 -12.36 38.19
CA ILE A 471 8.50 -11.99 39.31
C ILE A 471 8.36 -10.53 39.68
N LYS A 472 8.23 -9.62 38.69
CA LYS A 472 8.02 -8.18 38.94
C LYS A 472 6.65 -7.93 39.59
N MET A 473 5.59 -8.60 39.14
CA MET A 473 4.27 -8.56 39.78
C MET A 473 4.29 -9.09 41.21
N LEU A 474 4.93 -10.22 41.44
CA LEU A 474 5.09 -10.80 42.79
C LEU A 474 5.87 -9.87 43.70
N ARG A 475 6.96 -9.24 43.25
CA ARG A 475 7.73 -8.24 44.03
C ARG A 475 6.89 -7.01 44.36
N ASN A 476 6.01 -6.56 43.47
CA ASN A 476 5.11 -5.44 43.72
C ASN A 476 4.00 -5.81 44.73
N ILE A 477 3.51 -7.05 44.69
CA ILE A 477 2.53 -7.57 45.68
C ILE A 477 3.19 -7.68 47.06
N VAL A 478 4.41 -8.22 47.14
CA VAL A 478 5.18 -8.29 48.40
C VAL A 478 5.48 -6.90 48.95
N LYS A 479 5.89 -5.93 48.13
CA LYS A 479 6.07 -4.53 48.55
C LYS A 479 4.77 -3.90 49.08
N ALA A 480 3.64 -4.14 48.40
CA ALA A 480 2.36 -3.64 48.86
C ALA A 480 1.90 -4.27 50.18
N SER A 481 2.30 -5.54 50.46
CA SER A 481 2.05 -6.20 51.75
C SER A 481 2.95 -5.69 52.88
N ASP A 482 4.14 -5.15 52.56
CA ASP A 482 5.03 -4.58 53.56
C ASP A 482 4.63 -3.19 54.04
N ASP A 483 3.83 -2.47 53.25
CA ASP A 483 3.28 -1.15 53.59
C ASP A 483 1.94 -1.22 54.33
N THR A 484 1.36 -2.41 54.56
CA THR A 484 0.10 -2.60 55.31
C THR A 484 0.32 -2.73 56.80
N PRO A 485 -0.56 -2.15 57.68
CA PRO A 485 -0.48 -2.29 59.15
C PRO A 485 -0.56 -3.76 59.59
N LYS A 486 0.16 -4.11 60.62
CA LYS A 486 0.30 -5.52 61.14
C LYS A 486 -1.02 -6.29 61.33
N ALA A 487 -2.13 -5.61 61.60
CA ALA A 487 -3.44 -6.24 61.80
C ALA A 487 -4.09 -6.76 60.50
N GLU A 488 -3.68 -6.25 59.33
CA GLU A 488 -4.16 -6.75 58.04
C GLU A 488 -3.25 -7.78 57.37
N LYS A 489 -1.99 -7.92 57.86
CA LYS A 489 -1.02 -8.91 57.35
C LYS A 489 -1.47 -10.35 57.56
N GLU A 490 -2.06 -10.67 58.72
CA GLU A 490 -2.50 -12.05 59.03
C GLU A 490 -3.69 -12.50 58.17
N VAL A 491 -4.52 -11.56 57.70
CA VAL A 491 -5.68 -11.84 56.83
C VAL A 491 -5.24 -12.05 55.38
N VAL A 492 -4.18 -11.38 54.93
CA VAL A 492 -3.66 -11.50 53.57
C VAL A 492 -2.85 -12.77 53.37
N GLU A 493 -2.02 -13.16 54.33
CA GLU A 493 -1.24 -14.41 54.25
C GLU A 493 -2.11 -15.66 54.35
N GLY A 494 -3.21 -15.64 55.12
CA GLY A 494 -4.12 -16.77 55.28
C GLY A 494 -4.99 -17.03 54.04
N ASN A 495 -5.25 -16.03 53.21
CA ASN A 495 -6.12 -16.15 52.04
C ASN A 495 -5.36 -16.39 50.71
N TYR A 496 -4.04 -16.14 50.65
CA TYR A 496 -3.29 -16.28 49.39
C TYR A 496 -2.66 -17.67 49.22
N ILE A 497 -2.43 -18.42 50.26
CA ILE A 497 -1.83 -19.78 50.17
C ILE A 497 -2.87 -20.83 49.74
N GLY A 498 -4.16 -20.52 49.80
CA GLY A 498 -5.26 -21.46 49.48
C GLY A 498 -5.97 -21.27 48.16
N ARG A 499 -5.66 -20.25 47.35
CA ARG A 499 -6.36 -19.97 46.11
C ARG A 499 -5.44 -19.47 44.98
N ILE A 500 -4.43 -20.25 44.65
CA ILE A 500 -3.95 -20.23 43.25
C ILE A 500 -4.77 -21.30 42.53
N ASN A 501 -6.02 -20.98 42.25
CA ASN A 501 -6.83 -21.78 41.35
C ASN A 501 -6.37 -21.43 39.94
N THR A 502 -5.89 -22.43 39.23
CA THR A 502 -5.42 -22.39 37.85
C THR A 502 -6.51 -22.03 36.83
N ASP A 503 -7.71 -21.60 37.27
CA ASP A 503 -8.90 -21.43 36.46
C ASP A 503 -9.20 -19.97 36.05
N ILE A 504 -8.24 -19.03 36.19
CA ILE A 504 -8.38 -17.67 35.66
C ILE A 504 -7.28 -17.41 34.63
N LEU A 505 -7.19 -18.24 33.64
CA LEU A 505 -6.66 -17.86 32.32
C LEU A 505 -7.82 -18.04 31.32
N PRO A 506 -8.20 -17.03 30.57
CA PRO A 506 -9.14 -17.24 29.50
C PRO A 506 -8.49 -18.22 28.51
N SER A 507 -9.18 -19.34 28.29
CA SER A 507 -8.90 -20.27 27.20
C SER A 507 -8.88 -19.48 25.89
N THR A 508 -7.71 -19.25 25.35
CA THR A 508 -7.56 -18.88 23.95
C THR A 508 -7.58 -20.17 23.14
N GLU A 509 -8.76 -20.74 22.96
CA GLU A 509 -9.09 -21.45 21.74
C GLU A 509 -9.60 -20.39 20.75
N PHE A 510 -8.74 -20.03 19.80
CA PHE A 510 -9.06 -19.80 18.36
C PHE A 510 -7.72 -19.50 17.66
#